data_a3f7ce710f482294fe8786cf716737bf
#
_entry.id   a3f7ce710f482294fe8786cf716737bf
#
_cell.length_a   1.000
_cell.length_b   1.000
_cell.length_c   1.000
_cell.angle_alpha   90.00
_cell.angle_beta   90.00
_cell.angle_gamma   90.00
#
_symmetry.space_group_name_H-M   'P 1'
#
loop_
_entity.id
_entity.type
_entity.pdbx_description
1 polymer ?
#
loop_
_entity_poly.entity_id
_entity_poly.type
_entity_poly.pdbx_seq_one_letter_code
_entity_poly.pdbx_strand_id
1 'polypeptide(L)'
;MSQGPYTPAWVPTLFDLPELLAVLDVRPDAPVASVRSGHGGVLGAQLLGQQVRLAERLVPSKRVQSLQTLFVRPGRFDLPMTVDVEHLQAGRSFASLTLTFRQGDVLVSRASALLTVDEPDFLRRVAAAPPVPPGVVPVRRALLPWQAMAVPTGDPADLDLLLRAPCDLVEDPSLFRALIAFTTEVPAVQQVVDGLGVAVPDARLPGAVLSQTLTFLEPLDVREWHRVRVVVPYIGAGRLLARGEVFDAEGALAATFATAGLLRAPVSRAPTGGRTPPPGRHRLAS
;
A
#
# COMPACT_ATOMS: atom_id res chain seq x y z
N MET A 1 -4.90 20.72 26.01
CA MET A 1 -4.49 19.36 26.31
C MET A 1 -3.72 18.87 25.10
N SER A 2 -2.41 18.74 25.22
CA SER A 2 -1.53 18.25 24.14
C SER A 2 -1.86 16.78 23.92
N GLN A 3 -2.48 16.44 22.81
CA GLN A 3 -2.54 15.05 22.38
C GLN A 3 -1.11 14.63 22.06
N GLY A 4 -0.62 13.62 22.77
CA GLY A 4 0.69 13.03 22.52
C GLY A 4 0.77 12.47 21.09
N PRO A 5 1.98 12.15 20.60
CA PRO A 5 2.17 11.66 19.23
C PRO A 5 1.27 10.45 18.98
N TYR A 6 0.50 10.53 17.91
CA TYR A 6 -0.43 9.50 17.47
C TYR A 6 0.32 8.18 17.24
N THR A 7 -0.06 7.16 17.98
CA THR A 7 0.40 5.78 17.74
C THR A 7 -0.82 4.94 17.45
N PRO A 8 -0.96 4.41 16.22
CA PRO A 8 -2.04 3.48 15.90
C PRO A 8 -1.95 2.26 16.83
N ALA A 9 -2.89 2.10 17.71
CA ALA A 9 -2.87 1.03 18.75
C ALA A 9 -3.01 -0.39 18.18
N TRP A 10 -3.25 -0.53 16.86
CA TRP A 10 -3.67 -1.80 16.24
C TRP A 10 -2.65 -2.38 15.26
N VAL A 11 -1.60 -1.64 14.90
CA VAL A 11 -0.58 -2.11 13.95
C VAL A 11 0.61 -2.66 14.73
N PRO A 12 0.75 -3.99 14.86
CA PRO A 12 2.00 -4.56 15.36
C PRO A 12 3.13 -4.19 14.39
N THR A 13 4.35 -4.07 14.88
CA THR A 13 5.54 -4.01 14.02
C THR A 13 5.50 -5.24 13.13
N LEU A 14 5.23 -5.04 11.83
CA LEU A 14 4.95 -6.15 10.92
C LEU A 14 6.21 -6.68 10.28
N PHE A 15 7.19 -5.81 10.09
CA PHE A 15 8.43 -6.19 9.42
C PHE A 15 9.62 -5.58 10.14
N ASP A 16 10.63 -6.37 10.38
CA ASP A 16 11.98 -5.86 10.46
C ASP A 16 12.54 -5.67 9.03
N LEU A 17 13.67 -5.00 8.93
CA LEU A 17 14.29 -4.73 7.63
C LEU A 17 14.66 -6.01 6.87
N PRO A 18 15.30 -7.03 7.47
CA PRO A 18 15.59 -8.30 6.82
C PRO A 18 14.36 -9.00 6.26
N GLU A 19 13.26 -9.05 7.01
CA GLU A 19 12.00 -9.65 6.55
C GLU A 19 11.43 -8.90 5.34
N LEU A 20 11.43 -7.57 5.39
CA LEU A 20 10.96 -6.74 4.29
C LEU A 20 11.80 -6.95 3.03
N LEU A 21 13.12 -6.99 3.15
CA LEU A 21 14.02 -7.24 2.03
C LEU A 21 13.82 -8.64 1.43
N ALA A 22 13.66 -9.65 2.27
CA ALA A 22 13.39 -11.03 1.85
C ALA A 22 12.08 -11.14 1.05
N VAL A 23 11.04 -10.44 1.47
CA VAL A 23 9.74 -10.40 0.78
C VAL A 23 9.85 -9.71 -0.58
N LEU A 24 10.70 -8.69 -0.71
CA LEU A 24 10.91 -7.96 -1.95
C LEU A 24 11.94 -8.63 -2.89
N ASP A 25 12.60 -9.71 -2.44
CA ASP A 25 13.50 -10.51 -3.30
C ASP A 25 12.72 -11.54 -4.13
N VAL A 26 11.84 -11.05 -4.99
CA VAL A 26 11.01 -11.87 -5.89
C VAL A 26 11.77 -12.31 -7.13
N ARG A 27 11.49 -13.55 -7.61
CA ARG A 27 12.07 -14.12 -8.83
C ARG A 27 10.96 -14.54 -9.78
N PRO A 28 11.17 -14.41 -11.11
CA PRO A 28 10.15 -14.77 -12.09
C PRO A 28 9.80 -16.25 -12.11
N ASP A 29 10.74 -17.11 -11.75
CA ASP A 29 10.71 -18.58 -11.83
C ASP A 29 10.43 -19.26 -10.48
N ALA A 30 10.16 -18.51 -9.43
CA ALA A 30 9.93 -19.03 -8.09
C ALA A 30 8.60 -18.53 -7.51
N PRO A 31 7.99 -19.29 -6.58
CA PRO A 31 6.85 -18.81 -5.82
C PRO A 31 7.21 -17.53 -5.07
N VAL A 32 6.26 -16.59 -5.07
CA VAL A 32 6.43 -15.32 -4.39
C VAL A 32 6.29 -15.52 -2.88
N ALA A 33 7.29 -15.10 -2.14
CA ALA A 33 7.25 -15.11 -0.69
C ALA A 33 6.16 -14.17 -0.15
N SER A 34 5.51 -14.57 0.92
CA SER A 34 4.52 -13.78 1.61
C SER A 34 4.82 -13.74 3.09
N VAL A 35 4.66 -12.56 3.69
CA VAL A 35 4.76 -12.39 5.13
C VAL A 35 3.36 -12.20 5.71
N ARG A 36 3.15 -12.76 6.88
CA ARG A 36 1.89 -12.67 7.59
C ARG A 36 1.64 -11.23 8.05
N SER A 37 0.58 -10.61 7.54
CA SER A 37 0.07 -9.39 8.14
C SER A 37 -0.62 -9.70 9.47
N GLY A 38 -0.73 -8.71 10.35
CA GLY A 38 -1.52 -8.82 11.58
C GLY A 38 -2.99 -9.20 11.36
N HIS A 39 -3.45 -9.16 10.11
CA HIS A 39 -4.81 -9.54 9.70
C HIS A 39 -4.91 -10.96 9.13
N GLY A 40 -3.81 -11.71 9.07
CA GLY A 40 -3.78 -13.07 8.53
C GLY A 40 -3.79 -13.17 7.01
N GLY A 41 -3.72 -12.04 6.31
CA GLY A 41 -3.65 -11.96 4.84
C GLY A 41 -2.31 -11.41 4.35
N VAL A 42 -2.09 -11.45 3.05
CA VAL A 42 -0.99 -10.76 2.38
C VAL A 42 -1.35 -9.28 2.24
N LEU A 43 -0.43 -8.38 2.62
CA LEU A 43 -0.65 -6.94 2.47
C LEU A 43 -0.62 -6.52 1.00
N GLY A 44 -1.51 -5.60 0.62
CA GLY A 44 -1.47 -4.97 -0.70
C GLY A 44 -0.16 -4.24 -0.95
N ALA A 45 0.38 -3.57 0.07
CA ALA A 45 1.69 -2.92 0.05
C ALA A 45 2.82 -3.87 -0.39
N GLN A 46 2.85 -5.10 0.15
CA GLN A 46 3.81 -6.12 -0.24
C GLN A 46 3.69 -6.47 -1.72
N LEU A 47 2.47 -6.67 -2.21
CA LEU A 47 2.22 -6.99 -3.61
C LEU A 47 2.69 -5.87 -4.54
N LEU A 48 2.47 -4.60 -4.19
CA LEU A 48 2.96 -3.46 -4.97
C LEU A 48 4.49 -3.45 -5.07
N GLY A 49 5.19 -3.60 -3.96
CA GLY A 49 6.65 -3.66 -3.96
C GLY A 49 7.18 -4.84 -4.78
N GLN A 50 6.56 -6.01 -4.64
CA GLN A 50 6.91 -7.21 -5.41
C GLN A 50 6.66 -7.05 -6.92
N GLN A 51 5.56 -6.38 -7.29
CA GLN A 51 5.25 -6.09 -8.69
C GLN A 51 6.29 -5.19 -9.33
N VAL A 52 6.75 -4.14 -8.63
CA VAL A 52 7.84 -3.27 -9.10
C VAL A 52 9.12 -4.08 -9.30
N ARG A 53 9.56 -4.82 -8.28
CA ARG A 53 10.79 -5.63 -8.33
C ARG A 53 10.75 -6.65 -9.45
N LEU A 54 9.64 -7.36 -9.59
CA LEU A 54 9.48 -8.39 -10.61
C LEU A 54 9.49 -7.80 -12.01
N ALA A 55 8.77 -6.68 -12.25
CA ALA A 55 8.74 -6.03 -13.54
C ALA A 55 10.14 -5.57 -13.99
N GLU A 56 10.93 -4.98 -13.08
CA GLU A 56 12.29 -4.53 -13.40
C GLU A 56 13.28 -5.68 -13.57
N ARG A 57 13.10 -6.81 -12.87
CA ARG A 57 13.89 -8.02 -13.10
C ARG A 57 13.60 -8.70 -14.44
N LEU A 58 12.35 -8.64 -14.89
CA LEU A 58 11.96 -9.16 -16.19
C LEU A 58 12.46 -8.30 -17.36
N VAL A 59 12.67 -7.00 -17.13
CA VAL A 59 13.17 -6.06 -18.13
C VAL A 59 14.30 -5.20 -17.54
N PRO A 60 15.51 -5.76 -17.31
CA PRO A 60 16.57 -5.12 -16.53
C PRO A 60 17.12 -3.82 -17.15
N SER A 61 16.88 -3.59 -18.44
CA SER A 61 17.29 -2.37 -19.14
C SER A 61 16.35 -1.18 -18.94
N LYS A 62 15.26 -1.36 -18.18
CA LYS A 62 14.22 -0.36 -18.01
C LYS A 62 13.77 -0.31 -16.56
N ARG A 63 13.27 0.86 -16.15
CA ARG A 63 12.66 1.07 -14.84
C ARG A 63 11.15 1.18 -14.97
N VAL A 64 10.42 0.80 -13.93
CA VAL A 64 8.97 1.04 -13.87
C VAL A 64 8.71 2.54 -13.86
N GLN A 65 7.94 3.01 -14.83
CA GLN A 65 7.40 4.35 -14.89
C GLN A 65 6.02 4.42 -14.23
N SER A 66 5.14 3.49 -14.57
CA SER A 66 3.83 3.40 -13.91
C SER A 66 3.41 1.97 -13.64
N LEU A 67 2.66 1.82 -12.55
CA LEU A 67 2.07 0.58 -12.10
C LEU A 67 0.59 0.82 -11.79
N GLN A 68 -0.30 0.01 -12.35
CA GLN A 68 -1.73 0.03 -12.08
C GLN A 68 -2.15 -1.33 -11.56
N THR A 69 -2.56 -1.39 -10.29
CA THR A 69 -2.89 -2.64 -9.61
C THR A 69 -4.37 -2.69 -9.21
N LEU A 70 -5.02 -3.81 -9.50
CA LEU A 70 -6.32 -4.19 -8.95
C LEU A 70 -6.10 -5.30 -7.92
N PHE A 71 -6.64 -5.12 -6.73
CA PHE A 71 -6.69 -6.13 -5.68
C PHE A 71 -8.06 -6.81 -5.74
N VAL A 72 -8.07 -8.09 -6.09
CA VAL A 72 -9.30 -8.84 -6.39
C VAL A 72 -9.80 -9.60 -5.16
N ARG A 73 -8.88 -10.26 -4.46
CA ARG A 73 -9.16 -11.01 -3.24
C ARG A 73 -7.98 -10.92 -2.27
N PRO A 74 -8.23 -11.00 -0.95
CA PRO A 74 -7.16 -11.11 0.02
C PRO A 74 -6.33 -12.36 -0.25
N GLY A 75 -5.02 -12.21 -0.36
CA GLY A 75 -4.09 -13.33 -0.39
C GLY A 75 -3.93 -13.95 1.00
N ARG A 76 -3.70 -15.26 1.07
CA ARG A 76 -3.38 -16.00 2.30
C ARG A 76 -1.87 -16.14 2.42
N PHE A 77 -1.32 -15.89 3.62
CA PHE A 77 0.12 -16.00 3.85
C PHE A 77 0.62 -17.45 3.88
N ASP A 78 -0.27 -18.40 4.19
CA ASP A 78 0.02 -19.83 4.34
C ASP A 78 -0.08 -20.63 3.03
N LEU A 79 -0.38 -19.97 1.92
CA LEU A 79 -0.43 -20.58 0.60
C LEU A 79 0.64 -19.98 -0.32
N PRO A 80 1.28 -20.81 -1.16
CA PRO A 80 2.21 -20.30 -2.18
C PRO A 80 1.47 -19.41 -3.17
N MET A 81 2.18 -18.37 -3.61
CA MET A 81 1.67 -17.45 -4.64
C MET A 81 2.51 -17.58 -5.89
N THR A 82 1.86 -17.70 -7.03
CA THR A 82 2.48 -17.74 -8.35
C THR A 82 2.17 -16.46 -9.12
N VAL A 83 3.00 -16.14 -10.11
CA VAL A 83 2.80 -14.98 -10.97
C VAL A 83 2.83 -15.42 -12.42
N ASP A 84 1.73 -15.18 -13.13
CA ASP A 84 1.70 -15.26 -14.58
C ASP A 84 2.12 -13.91 -15.17
N VAL A 85 3.06 -13.94 -16.11
CA VAL A 85 3.62 -12.77 -16.76
C VAL A 85 3.22 -12.76 -18.22
N GLU A 86 2.67 -11.64 -18.67
CA GLU A 86 2.35 -11.40 -20.08
C GLU A 86 3.12 -10.17 -20.57
N HIS A 87 3.95 -10.35 -21.59
CA HIS A 87 4.63 -9.24 -22.25
C HIS A 87 3.70 -8.67 -23.32
N LEU A 88 3.18 -7.46 -23.10
CA LEU A 88 2.29 -6.79 -24.06
C LEU A 88 3.09 -6.06 -25.13
N GLN A 89 4.25 -5.50 -24.73
CA GLN A 89 5.16 -4.76 -25.61
C GLN A 89 6.60 -4.89 -25.10
N ALA A 90 7.54 -5.01 -26.02
CA ALA A 90 8.97 -5.00 -25.78
C ALA A 90 9.65 -4.14 -26.85
N GLY A 91 9.59 -2.81 -26.68
CA GLY A 91 10.21 -1.85 -27.60
C GLY A 91 11.57 -1.35 -27.07
N ARG A 92 12.22 -0.47 -27.85
CA ARG A 92 13.49 0.14 -27.50
C ARG A 92 13.37 1.03 -26.24
N SER A 93 12.45 1.99 -26.24
CA SER A 93 12.27 2.94 -25.13
C SER A 93 11.28 2.42 -24.07
N PHE A 94 10.28 1.64 -24.47
CA PHE A 94 9.21 1.18 -23.57
C PHE A 94 9.06 -0.33 -23.57
N ALA A 95 8.60 -0.85 -22.44
CA ALA A 95 8.05 -2.19 -22.30
C ALA A 95 6.78 -2.14 -21.47
N SER A 96 5.85 -3.05 -21.74
CA SER A 96 4.60 -3.18 -20.97
C SER A 96 4.38 -4.63 -20.58
N LEU A 97 4.07 -4.85 -19.33
CA LEU A 97 3.82 -6.16 -18.73
C LEU A 97 2.47 -6.20 -18.05
N THR A 98 1.83 -7.37 -18.07
CA THR A 98 0.79 -7.72 -17.10
C THR A 98 1.32 -8.76 -16.15
N LEU A 99 1.15 -8.53 -14.84
CA LEU A 99 1.53 -9.44 -13.76
C LEU A 99 0.26 -9.90 -13.07
N THR A 100 0.00 -11.21 -13.08
CA THR A 100 -1.20 -11.79 -12.49
C THR A 100 -0.81 -12.71 -11.35
N PHE A 101 -1.08 -12.27 -10.11
CA PHE A 101 -0.75 -12.99 -8.88
C PHE A 101 -1.90 -13.92 -8.49
N ARG A 102 -1.60 -15.21 -8.28
CA ARG A 102 -2.57 -16.25 -7.97
C ARG A 102 -2.12 -17.13 -6.81
N GLN A 103 -3.11 -17.69 -6.13
CA GLN A 103 -2.94 -18.79 -5.18
C GLN A 103 -3.84 -19.94 -5.63
N GLY A 104 -3.26 -20.94 -6.33
CA GLY A 104 -4.01 -21.90 -7.11
C GLY A 104 -4.87 -21.18 -8.16
N ASP A 105 -6.16 -21.49 -8.23
CA ASP A 105 -7.09 -20.85 -9.16
C ASP A 105 -7.59 -19.47 -8.69
N VAL A 106 -7.23 -19.05 -7.48
CA VAL A 106 -7.71 -17.79 -6.90
C VAL A 106 -6.86 -16.63 -7.40
N LEU A 107 -7.47 -15.71 -8.15
CA LEU A 107 -6.86 -14.43 -8.51
C LEU A 107 -6.79 -13.53 -7.28
N VAL A 108 -5.56 -13.16 -6.88
CA VAL A 108 -5.28 -12.26 -5.76
C VAL A 108 -5.17 -10.82 -6.23
N SER A 109 -4.27 -10.57 -7.18
CA SER A 109 -4.12 -9.24 -7.77
C SER A 109 -3.70 -9.32 -9.23
N ARG A 110 -3.98 -8.25 -9.98
CA ARG A 110 -3.50 -8.07 -11.35
C ARG A 110 -2.93 -6.67 -11.49
N ALA A 111 -1.74 -6.58 -12.07
CA ALA A 111 -1.07 -5.31 -12.31
C ALA A 111 -0.69 -5.15 -13.78
N SER A 112 -0.79 -3.92 -14.28
CA SER A 112 -0.20 -3.49 -15.54
C SER A 112 0.97 -2.57 -15.23
N ALA A 113 2.15 -2.88 -15.74
CA ALA A 113 3.37 -2.11 -15.57
C ALA A 113 3.83 -1.54 -16.90
N LEU A 114 4.10 -0.25 -16.96
CA LEU A 114 4.81 0.42 -18.05
C LEU A 114 6.23 0.70 -17.57
N LEU A 115 7.23 0.25 -18.34
CA LEU A 115 8.64 0.47 -18.09
C LEU A 115 9.26 1.33 -19.18
N THR A 116 10.24 2.15 -18.80
CA THR A 116 10.93 3.07 -19.71
C THR A 116 12.44 3.07 -19.46
N VAL A 117 13.20 3.46 -20.49
CA VAL A 117 14.59 3.86 -20.34
C VAL A 117 14.66 5.31 -19.86
N ASP A 118 15.80 5.73 -19.34
CA ASP A 118 16.06 7.15 -19.08
C ASP A 118 16.39 7.84 -20.41
N GLU A 119 15.73 8.96 -20.66
CA GLU A 119 15.92 9.78 -21.85
C GLU A 119 16.30 11.22 -21.43
N PRO A 120 17.11 11.94 -22.24
CA PRO A 120 17.44 13.33 -21.93
C PRO A 120 16.20 14.21 -22.05
N ASP A 121 16.09 15.18 -21.14
CA ASP A 121 14.99 16.13 -21.14
C ASP A 121 15.05 17.09 -22.35
N PHE A 122 13.99 17.11 -23.14
CA PHE A 122 13.75 18.20 -24.09
C PHE A 122 13.08 19.39 -23.41
N LEU A 123 12.16 19.15 -22.49
CA LEU A 123 11.52 20.12 -21.61
C LEU A 123 11.45 19.53 -20.21
N ARG A 124 11.76 20.33 -19.18
CA ARG A 124 11.68 19.92 -17.81
C ARG A 124 10.80 20.86 -17.01
N ARG A 125 9.82 20.28 -16.31
CA ARG A 125 9.02 20.93 -15.27
C ARG A 125 8.72 19.92 -14.18
N VAL A 126 9.20 20.18 -12.98
CA VAL A 126 8.97 19.35 -11.80
C VAL A 126 8.26 20.21 -10.76
N ALA A 127 7.17 19.68 -10.19
CA ALA A 127 6.47 20.36 -9.10
C ALA A 127 7.34 20.31 -7.83
N ALA A 128 7.28 21.36 -7.04
CA ALA A 128 7.96 21.44 -5.76
C ALA A 128 6.98 21.14 -4.61
N ALA A 129 7.51 20.53 -3.55
CA ALA A 129 6.76 20.33 -2.30
C ALA A 129 6.32 21.68 -1.72
N PRO A 130 5.11 21.78 -1.17
CA PRO A 130 4.72 22.96 -0.40
C PRO A 130 5.60 23.08 0.86
N PRO A 131 5.77 24.30 1.40
CA PRO A 131 6.55 24.50 2.61
C PRO A 131 6.07 23.59 3.77
N VAL A 132 7.01 23.12 4.57
CA VAL A 132 6.70 22.34 5.78
C VAL A 132 6.27 23.33 6.87
N PRO A 133 5.03 23.26 7.38
CA PRO A 133 4.57 24.15 8.44
C PRO A 133 5.28 23.82 9.78
N PRO A 134 5.31 24.75 10.73
CA PRO A 134 5.80 24.46 12.09
C PRO A 134 4.93 23.42 12.79
N GLY A 135 5.50 22.72 13.77
CA GLY A 135 4.75 21.73 14.56
C GLY A 135 4.93 20.27 14.09
N VAL A 136 5.97 20.00 13.31
CA VAL A 136 6.36 18.62 12.95
C VAL A 136 6.71 17.83 14.20
N VAL A 137 6.15 16.62 14.35
CA VAL A 137 6.34 15.75 15.52
C VAL A 137 6.75 14.33 15.12
N PRO A 138 7.60 13.65 15.89
CA PRO A 138 7.94 12.26 15.65
C PRO A 138 6.71 11.35 15.70
N VAL A 139 6.64 10.41 14.77
CA VAL A 139 5.58 9.40 14.74
C VAL A 139 6.19 8.02 14.84
N ARG A 140 5.72 7.24 15.80
CA ARG A 140 6.03 5.82 15.85
C ARG A 140 5.16 5.09 14.83
N ARG A 141 5.79 4.63 13.75
CA ARG A 141 5.14 3.74 12.78
C ARG A 141 5.62 2.32 13.01
N ALA A 142 4.69 1.47 13.34
CA ALA A 142 4.99 0.08 13.64
C ALA A 142 5.06 -0.81 12.38
N LEU A 143 4.68 -0.30 11.21
CA LEU A 143 4.62 -1.08 9.96
C LEU A 143 5.98 -1.25 9.29
N LEU A 144 6.79 -0.22 9.32
CA LEU A 144 8.10 -0.19 8.68
C LEU A 144 9.14 0.25 9.72
N PRO A 145 10.36 -0.27 9.67
CA PRO A 145 11.46 0.13 10.56
C PRO A 145 12.03 1.51 10.15
N TRP A 146 11.17 2.46 9.82
CA TRP A 146 11.53 3.76 9.26
C TRP A 146 11.40 4.85 10.30
N GLN A 147 12.24 5.86 10.18
CA GLN A 147 12.04 7.11 10.88
C GLN A 147 10.86 7.85 10.23
N ALA A 148 9.95 8.35 11.03
CA ALA A 148 8.77 9.04 10.57
C ALA A 148 8.48 10.28 11.41
N MET A 149 8.14 11.38 10.72
CA MET A 149 7.70 12.64 11.32
C MET A 149 6.33 13.00 10.71
N ALA A 150 5.37 13.35 11.54
CA ALA A 150 4.08 13.87 11.06
C ALA A 150 4.19 15.37 10.85
N VAL A 151 3.76 15.82 9.69
CA VAL A 151 3.60 17.22 9.33
C VAL A 151 2.13 17.59 9.57
N PRO A 152 1.82 18.69 10.27
CA PRO A 152 0.44 19.11 10.47
C PRO A 152 -0.32 19.33 9.18
N THR A 153 -1.54 18.82 9.10
CA THR A 153 -2.47 18.99 7.98
C THR A 153 -3.64 19.88 8.39
N GLY A 154 -4.25 20.58 7.43
CA GLY A 154 -5.44 21.38 7.67
C GLY A 154 -6.73 20.54 7.74
N ASP A 155 -6.72 19.35 7.16
CA ASP A 155 -7.83 18.40 7.16
C ASP A 155 -7.42 17.12 7.93
N PRO A 156 -8.20 16.66 8.92
CA PRO A 156 -7.89 15.46 9.68
C PRO A 156 -7.92 14.16 8.86
N ALA A 157 -8.54 14.17 7.68
CA ALA A 157 -8.52 13.04 6.76
C ALA A 157 -7.20 12.95 5.96
N ASP A 158 -6.47 14.06 5.85
CA ASP A 158 -5.24 14.12 5.08
C ASP A 158 -4.05 13.61 5.91
N LEU A 159 -3.03 13.16 5.21
CA LEU A 159 -1.79 12.69 5.82
C LEU A 159 -0.60 13.37 5.16
N ASP A 160 0.35 13.80 5.99
CA ASP A 160 1.59 14.40 5.52
C ASP A 160 2.73 13.91 6.42
N LEU A 161 3.70 13.23 5.83
CA LEU A 161 4.77 12.56 6.54
C LEU A 161 6.13 12.83 5.92
N LEU A 162 7.12 13.07 6.75
CA LEU A 162 8.52 12.91 6.40
C LEU A 162 8.95 11.51 6.82
N LEU A 163 9.55 10.78 5.90
CA LEU A 163 9.97 9.39 6.09
C LEU A 163 11.45 9.26 5.73
N ARG A 164 12.15 8.36 6.42
CA ARG A 164 13.51 7.98 6.08
C ARG A 164 13.75 6.51 6.45
N ALA A 165 14.18 5.71 5.47
CA ALA A 165 14.59 4.33 5.70
C ALA A 165 15.93 4.27 6.44
N PRO A 166 16.30 3.12 7.05
CA PRO A 166 17.63 2.92 7.62
C PRO A 166 18.74 3.18 6.61
N CYS A 167 19.81 3.81 7.06
CA CYS A 167 20.92 4.23 6.18
C CYS A 167 21.86 3.10 5.73
N ASP A 168 21.73 1.91 6.30
CA ASP A 168 22.48 0.70 5.97
C ASP A 168 21.90 -0.08 4.78
N LEU A 169 20.80 0.40 4.17
CA LEU A 169 20.29 -0.14 2.93
C LEU A 169 21.33 -0.02 1.80
N VAL A 170 21.50 -1.13 1.07
CA VAL A 170 22.32 -1.11 -0.14
C VAL A 170 21.68 -0.19 -1.17
N GLU A 171 22.50 0.55 -1.90
CA GLU A 171 22.04 1.38 -3.00
C GLU A 171 21.50 0.51 -4.14
N ASP A 172 20.19 0.50 -4.28
CA ASP A 172 19.46 -0.22 -5.33
C ASP A 172 18.23 0.60 -5.71
N PRO A 173 18.28 1.35 -6.83
CA PRO A 173 17.16 2.18 -7.27
C PRO A 173 15.86 1.39 -7.51
N SER A 174 15.95 0.12 -7.90
CA SER A 174 14.79 -0.76 -8.03
C SER A 174 14.17 -1.09 -6.67
N LEU A 175 15.01 -1.37 -5.67
CA LEU A 175 14.55 -1.56 -4.30
C LEU A 175 13.91 -0.30 -3.75
N PHE A 176 14.50 0.88 -4.00
CA PHE A 176 13.94 2.15 -3.54
C PHE A 176 12.55 2.40 -4.12
N ARG A 177 12.33 2.15 -5.41
CA ARG A 177 10.98 2.22 -6.02
C ARG A 177 10.01 1.21 -5.41
N ALA A 178 10.46 -0.01 -5.13
CA ALA A 178 9.63 -1.02 -4.46
C ALA A 178 9.24 -0.62 -3.03
N LEU A 179 10.17 -0.02 -2.28
CA LEU A 179 9.92 0.50 -0.94
C LEU A 179 8.96 1.70 -0.96
N ILE A 180 9.05 2.58 -1.95
CA ILE A 180 8.08 3.66 -2.17
C ILE A 180 6.70 3.05 -2.49
N ALA A 181 6.61 2.09 -3.40
CA ALA A 181 5.35 1.40 -3.72
C ALA A 181 4.74 0.75 -2.47
N PHE A 182 5.55 0.10 -1.65
CA PHE A 182 5.12 -0.46 -0.37
C PHE A 182 4.58 0.63 0.57
N THR A 183 5.28 1.75 0.68
CA THR A 183 4.92 2.84 1.60
C THR A 183 3.62 3.54 1.21
N THR A 184 3.31 3.63 -0.09
CA THR A 184 2.15 4.39 -0.58
C THR A 184 0.81 3.70 -0.30
N GLU A 185 0.77 2.39 -0.06
CA GLU A 185 -0.48 1.67 0.24
C GLU A 185 -0.85 1.71 1.72
N VAL A 186 0.14 1.61 2.57
CA VAL A 186 -0.01 1.45 4.02
C VAL A 186 -0.82 2.56 4.72
N PRO A 187 -0.70 3.84 4.33
CA PRO A 187 -1.36 4.93 5.04
C PRO A 187 -2.86 5.08 4.77
N ALA A 188 -3.36 4.51 3.68
CA ALA A 188 -4.52 5.10 3.05
C ALA A 188 -5.87 4.94 3.77
N VAL A 189 -6.15 3.81 4.42
CA VAL A 189 -7.51 3.58 4.95
C VAL A 189 -7.62 3.81 6.45
N GLN A 190 -6.73 3.20 7.23
CA GLN A 190 -6.85 3.27 8.69
C GLN A 190 -6.53 4.65 9.25
N GLN A 191 -5.52 5.32 8.71
CA GLN A 191 -5.13 6.64 9.22
C GLN A 191 -6.18 7.71 8.95
N VAL A 192 -6.88 7.62 7.84
CA VAL A 192 -8.02 8.48 7.55
C VAL A 192 -9.10 8.32 8.61
N VAL A 193 -9.42 7.08 8.96
CA VAL A 193 -10.46 6.80 9.96
C VAL A 193 -10.04 7.29 11.34
N ASP A 194 -8.79 7.08 11.69
CA ASP A 194 -8.23 7.52 12.95
C ASP A 194 -8.19 9.07 13.03
N GLY A 195 -7.79 9.72 11.94
CA GLY A 195 -7.79 11.19 11.84
C GLY A 195 -9.19 11.81 12.00
N LEU A 196 -10.20 11.14 11.48
CA LEU A 196 -11.60 11.56 11.63
C LEU A 196 -12.18 11.29 13.03
N GLY A 197 -11.42 10.68 13.95
CA GLY A 197 -11.86 10.40 15.29
C GLY A 197 -13.02 9.39 15.37
N VAL A 198 -13.20 8.58 14.35
CA VAL A 198 -14.24 7.55 14.33
C VAL A 198 -13.82 6.40 15.24
N ALA A 199 -14.48 6.31 16.39
CA ALA A 199 -14.30 5.17 17.29
C ALA A 199 -14.84 3.90 16.60
N VAL A 200 -13.94 2.98 16.30
CA VAL A 200 -14.33 1.65 15.80
C VAL A 200 -14.22 0.69 16.99
N PRO A 201 -15.35 0.26 17.57
CA PRO A 201 -15.32 -0.65 18.69
C PRO A 201 -14.68 -1.98 18.27
N ASP A 202 -13.65 -2.41 19.00
CA ASP A 202 -13.02 -3.76 19.00
C ASP A 202 -12.84 -4.45 17.65
N ALA A 203 -13.03 -3.75 16.56
CA ALA A 203 -13.10 -4.36 15.27
C ALA A 203 -12.20 -3.65 14.29
N ARG A 204 -11.47 -4.44 13.64
CA ARG A 204 -10.86 -4.15 12.36
C ARG A 204 -11.91 -3.52 11.46
N LEU A 205 -11.69 -2.30 11.05
CA LEU A 205 -12.46 -1.74 9.95
C LEU A 205 -12.36 -2.73 8.80
N PRO A 206 -13.47 -3.16 8.22
CA PRO A 206 -13.45 -3.91 6.98
C PRO A 206 -13.04 -2.94 5.87
N GLY A 207 -11.79 -2.51 5.93
CA GLY A 207 -11.13 -1.66 4.96
C GLY A 207 -10.19 -2.49 4.12
N ALA A 208 -10.13 -2.22 2.84
CA ALA A 208 -9.18 -2.82 1.91
C ALA A 208 -8.89 -1.84 0.79
N VAL A 209 -7.66 -1.84 0.30
CA VAL A 209 -7.36 -1.19 -0.96
C VAL A 209 -7.93 -2.04 -2.09
N LEU A 210 -8.67 -1.41 -2.99
CA LEU A 210 -9.28 -2.07 -4.16
C LEU A 210 -8.43 -1.89 -5.41
N SER A 211 -7.83 -0.70 -5.55
CA SER A 211 -6.90 -0.41 -6.65
C SER A 211 -5.92 0.68 -6.24
N GLN A 212 -4.76 0.63 -6.87
CA GLN A 212 -3.75 1.67 -6.77
C GLN A 212 -3.07 1.91 -8.10
N THR A 213 -2.93 3.19 -8.46
CA THR A 213 -2.08 3.63 -9.56
C THR A 213 -0.89 4.37 -8.96
N LEU A 214 0.30 4.05 -9.41
CA LEU A 214 1.55 4.68 -8.97
C LEU A 214 2.36 5.07 -10.21
N THR A 215 2.90 6.28 -10.23
CA THR A 215 3.78 6.78 -11.30
C THR A 215 5.05 7.32 -10.69
N PHE A 216 6.19 6.79 -11.11
CA PHE A 216 7.53 7.27 -10.74
C PHE A 216 7.98 8.30 -11.77
N LEU A 217 8.46 9.44 -11.31
CA LEU A 217 8.84 10.61 -12.11
C LEU A 217 10.35 10.86 -12.04
N GLU A 218 10.87 11.02 -10.82
CA GLU A 218 12.27 11.30 -10.55
C GLU A 218 12.89 10.19 -9.70
N PRO A 219 14.22 10.00 -9.75
CA PRO A 219 14.94 9.14 -8.81
C PRO A 219 14.69 9.61 -7.36
N LEU A 220 14.60 8.66 -6.45
CA LEU A 220 14.47 8.96 -5.03
C LEU A 220 15.29 7.97 -4.21
N ASP A 221 16.14 8.47 -3.34
CA ASP A 221 16.85 7.68 -2.34
C ASP A 221 16.04 7.66 -1.04
N VAL A 222 15.48 6.51 -0.70
CA VAL A 222 14.66 6.35 0.51
C VAL A 222 15.45 6.46 1.82
N ARG A 223 16.80 6.42 1.77
CA ARG A 223 17.69 6.63 2.92
C ARG A 223 17.79 8.10 3.33
N GLU A 224 17.42 9.00 2.42
CA GLU A 224 17.28 10.43 2.70
C GLU A 224 15.84 10.74 3.15
N TRP A 225 15.67 11.89 3.82
CA TRP A 225 14.35 12.36 4.18
C TRP A 225 13.53 12.66 2.93
N HIS A 226 12.41 11.99 2.77
CA HIS A 226 11.46 12.23 1.70
C HIS A 226 10.06 12.45 2.29
N ARG A 227 9.21 13.13 1.55
CA ARG A 227 7.88 13.52 2.04
C ARG A 227 6.80 12.78 1.28
N VAL A 228 5.85 12.20 2.01
CA VAL A 228 4.67 11.54 1.46
C VAL A 228 3.44 12.30 1.93
N ARG A 229 2.73 12.90 0.98
CA ARG A 229 1.48 13.63 1.22
C ARG A 229 0.33 12.84 0.63
N VAL A 230 -0.76 12.73 1.39
CA VAL A 230 -1.99 12.06 0.96
C VAL A 230 -3.16 12.99 1.23
N VAL A 231 -3.96 13.24 0.22
CA VAL A 231 -5.21 14.01 0.30
C VAL A 231 -6.37 13.07 0.03
N VAL A 232 -7.44 13.19 0.81
CA VAL A 232 -8.62 12.33 0.73
C VAL A 232 -9.84 13.12 0.26
N PRO A 233 -9.98 13.35 -1.05
CA PRO A 233 -11.05 14.18 -1.60
C PRO A 233 -12.44 13.55 -1.50
N TYR A 234 -12.53 12.25 -1.18
CA TYR A 234 -13.84 11.60 -1.13
C TYR A 234 -13.88 10.44 -0.15
N ILE A 235 -14.88 10.48 0.72
CA ILE A 235 -15.33 9.35 1.55
C ILE A 235 -16.85 9.28 1.41
N GLY A 236 -17.38 8.18 0.91
CA GLY A 236 -18.82 8.02 0.74
C GLY A 236 -19.17 6.68 0.07
N ALA A 237 -20.44 6.29 0.14
CA ALA A 237 -20.94 5.05 -0.46
C ALA A 237 -20.10 3.79 -0.13
N GLY A 238 -19.48 3.73 1.05
CA GLY A 238 -18.60 2.64 1.46
C GLY A 238 -17.26 2.62 0.74
N ARG A 239 -16.82 3.75 0.20
CA ARG A 239 -15.57 3.92 -0.56
C ARG A 239 -14.77 5.09 -0.03
N LEU A 240 -13.47 5.04 -0.30
CA LEU A 240 -12.51 6.10 -0.07
C LEU A 240 -11.70 6.29 -1.34
N LEU A 241 -11.49 7.54 -1.75
CA LEU A 241 -10.51 7.89 -2.77
C LEU A 241 -9.43 8.75 -2.13
N ALA A 242 -8.17 8.38 -2.34
CA ALA A 242 -7.00 9.13 -1.91
C ALA A 242 -6.10 9.44 -3.11
N ARG A 243 -5.41 10.57 -3.04
CA ARG A 243 -4.34 10.96 -3.96
C ARG A 243 -3.10 11.28 -3.14
N GLY A 244 -1.94 10.87 -3.63
CA GLY A 244 -0.70 11.13 -2.94
C GLY A 244 0.41 11.59 -3.85
N GLU A 245 1.34 12.29 -3.24
CA GLU A 245 2.56 12.83 -3.83
C GLU A 245 3.73 12.42 -2.96
N VAL A 246 4.83 12.04 -3.60
CA VAL A 246 6.09 11.74 -2.93
C VAL A 246 7.12 12.73 -3.44
N PHE A 247 7.77 13.44 -2.52
CA PHE A 247 8.81 14.40 -2.81
C PHE A 247 10.15 13.91 -2.26
N ASP A 248 11.22 14.13 -3.00
CA ASP A 248 12.58 13.82 -2.57
C ASP A 248 13.08 14.77 -1.46
N ALA A 249 14.35 14.63 -1.09
CA ALA A 249 14.99 15.43 -0.04
C ALA A 249 15.08 16.91 -0.41
N GLU A 250 15.20 17.24 -1.68
CA GLU A 250 15.25 18.60 -2.24
C GLU A 250 13.85 19.19 -2.43
N GLY A 251 12.80 18.39 -2.23
CA GLY A 251 11.42 18.77 -2.39
C GLY A 251 10.91 18.68 -3.84
N ALA A 252 11.61 17.99 -4.74
CA ALA A 252 11.11 17.73 -6.09
C ALA A 252 10.13 16.56 -6.10
N LEU A 253 9.10 16.64 -6.94
CA LEU A 253 8.08 15.59 -7.06
C LEU A 253 8.68 14.33 -7.70
N ALA A 254 8.88 13.29 -6.90
CA ALA A 254 9.48 12.03 -7.31
C ALA A 254 8.47 10.95 -7.73
N ALA A 255 7.29 10.93 -7.11
CA ALA A 255 6.23 10.00 -7.51
C ALA A 255 4.84 10.56 -7.19
N THR A 256 3.82 10.03 -7.89
CA THR A 256 2.41 10.29 -7.58
C THR A 256 1.66 8.97 -7.50
N PHE A 257 0.57 8.96 -6.70
CA PHE A 257 -0.30 7.79 -6.63
C PHE A 257 -1.76 8.16 -6.40
N ALA A 258 -2.64 7.24 -6.75
CA ALA A 258 -4.06 7.31 -6.45
C ALA A 258 -4.55 5.97 -5.95
N THR A 259 -5.34 5.97 -4.87
CA THR A 259 -5.84 4.78 -4.21
C THR A 259 -7.35 4.82 -4.13
N ALA A 260 -8.01 3.73 -4.53
CA ALA A 260 -9.41 3.50 -4.22
C ALA A 260 -9.52 2.43 -3.13
N GLY A 261 -10.16 2.78 -2.03
CA GLY A 261 -10.33 1.93 -0.86
C GLY A 261 -11.78 1.55 -0.61
N LEU A 262 -11.98 0.41 0.02
CA LEU A 262 -13.22 0.00 0.64
C LEU A 262 -13.23 0.50 2.09
N LEU A 263 -14.34 1.12 2.49
CA LEU A 263 -14.54 1.57 3.86
C LEU A 263 -16.00 1.28 4.25
N ARG A 264 -16.20 0.21 5.00
CA ARG A 264 -17.54 -0.23 5.44
C ARG A 264 -17.66 -0.14 6.95
N ALA A 265 -18.87 0.14 7.43
CA ALA A 265 -19.14 0.01 8.85
C ALA A 265 -18.90 -1.43 9.32
N PRO A 266 -18.38 -1.64 10.54
CA PRO A 266 -18.31 -2.96 11.14
C PRO A 266 -19.70 -3.56 11.18
N VAL A 267 -19.86 -4.79 10.67
CA VAL A 267 -21.11 -5.53 10.85
C VAL A 267 -21.16 -5.97 12.30
N SER A 268 -22.00 -5.35 13.11
CA SER A 268 -22.29 -5.88 14.45
C SER A 268 -22.84 -7.30 14.25
N ARG A 269 -22.13 -8.32 14.72
CA ARG A 269 -22.74 -9.63 14.88
C ARG A 269 -23.87 -9.45 15.90
N ALA A 270 -25.11 -9.49 15.42
CA ALA A 270 -26.23 -9.70 16.32
C ALA A 270 -25.92 -10.95 17.17
N PRO A 271 -26.13 -10.91 18.48
CA PRO A 271 -25.97 -12.11 19.30
C PRO A 271 -26.83 -13.19 18.61
N THR A 272 -26.25 -14.35 18.37
CA THR A 272 -26.93 -15.51 17.84
C THR A 272 -28.04 -15.84 18.82
N GLY A 273 -29.22 -15.26 18.61
CA GLY A 273 -30.42 -15.56 19.36
C GLY A 273 -30.66 -17.06 19.24
N GLY A 274 -30.72 -17.73 20.40
CA GLY A 274 -30.99 -19.14 20.48
C GLY A 274 -32.21 -19.47 19.61
N ARG A 275 -32.05 -20.37 18.66
CA ARG A 275 -33.16 -20.95 17.92
C ARG A 275 -34.04 -21.66 18.94
N THR A 276 -35.16 -21.04 19.26
CA THR A 276 -36.25 -21.75 19.94
C THR A 276 -36.69 -22.90 19.00
N PRO A 277 -36.70 -24.15 19.45
CA PRO A 277 -37.20 -25.25 18.61
C PRO A 277 -38.66 -25.00 18.28
N PRO A 278 -39.11 -25.35 17.05
CA PRO A 278 -40.51 -25.19 16.69
C PRO A 278 -41.42 -26.05 17.59
N PRO A 279 -42.62 -25.56 17.96
CA PRO A 279 -43.52 -26.29 18.81
C PRO A 279 -43.92 -27.59 18.11
N GLY A 280 -43.80 -28.69 18.87
CA GLY A 280 -44.14 -30.03 18.41
C GLY A 280 -45.60 -30.12 17.94
N ARG A 281 -45.82 -30.66 16.75
CA ARG A 281 -47.17 -31.02 16.25
C ARG A 281 -47.71 -32.18 17.09
N HIS A 282 -48.67 -31.89 17.94
CA HIS A 282 -49.52 -32.95 18.54
C HIS A 282 -50.33 -33.63 17.43
N ARG A 283 -50.09 -34.91 17.19
CA ARG A 283 -51.03 -35.77 16.45
C ARG A 283 -52.21 -36.07 17.36
N LEU A 284 -53.39 -35.64 16.95
CA LEU A 284 -54.61 -36.15 17.50
C LEU A 284 -54.81 -37.56 16.94
N ALA A 285 -54.94 -38.53 17.86
CA ALA A 285 -55.37 -39.87 17.53
C ALA A 285 -56.92 -39.88 17.41
N SER A 286 -57.42 -40.51 16.40
CA SER A 286 -58.79 -41.09 16.30
C SER A 286 -58.68 -42.45 15.73
#